data_fd52b09cf018a5453bddf6d9d0cf3f42
#
_entry.id   fd52b09cf018a5453bddf6d9d0cf3f42
#
_cell.length_a   1.000
_cell.length_b   1.000
_cell.length_c   1.000
_cell.angle_alpha   90.00
_cell.angle_beta   90.00
_cell.angle_gamma   90.00
#
_symmetry.space_group_name_H-M   'P 1'
#
loop_
_entity.id
_entity.type
_entity.pdbx_description
1 polymer ?
#
loop_
_entity_poly.entity_id
_entity_poly.type
_entity_poly.pdbx_seq_one_letter_code
_entity_poly.pdbx_strand_id
1 'polypeptide(L)'
;MRLAVFFSFIFLSSCGGGGSTPTPTPDPPEEIPTFSWEVVTPESQGLSAEKVSAAMNFAMEDGKYTQAAIIIKNGKIVAEQYRGIGTSEVTQMVNHEQTNWDADTLNRIYGTRSQNALVTSWSVAKSITSIIFGIALEKGYFSGSLDTTAATYLNRAGEWAGNSKSTITIKNLLDCLLYTSPSPRD
;
A
#
# COMPACT_ATOMS: atom_id res chain seq x y z
N MET A 1 0.75 -9.27 19.40
CA MET A 1 -0.32 -8.27 19.16
C MET A 1 -1.03 -8.68 17.87
N ARG A 2 -2.31 -9.03 17.95
CA ARG A 2 -3.06 -9.59 16.81
C ARG A 2 -3.49 -8.43 15.91
N LEU A 3 -2.99 -8.41 14.69
CA LEU A 3 -3.47 -7.51 13.63
C LEU A 3 -4.81 -8.05 13.16
N ALA A 4 -5.90 -7.44 13.59
CA ALA A 4 -7.22 -7.73 13.06
C ALA A 4 -7.37 -6.95 11.75
N VAL A 5 -7.19 -7.62 10.62
CA VAL A 5 -7.55 -7.08 9.32
C VAL A 5 -9.05 -7.25 9.15
N PHE A 6 -9.80 -6.17 9.34
CA PHE A 6 -11.22 -6.13 9.02
C PHE A 6 -11.37 -6.01 7.50
N PHE A 7 -11.71 -7.11 6.85
CA PHE A 7 -12.24 -7.07 5.50
C PHE A 7 -13.72 -6.66 5.58
N SER A 8 -14.02 -5.44 5.16
CA SER A 8 -15.40 -5.02 4.91
C SER A 8 -15.84 -5.64 3.59
N PHE A 9 -16.52 -6.78 3.67
CA PHE A 9 -17.19 -7.37 2.51
C PHE A 9 -18.41 -6.51 2.17
N ILE A 10 -18.33 -5.81 1.03
CA ILE A 10 -19.53 -5.24 0.42
C ILE A 10 -20.30 -6.39 -0.23
N PHE A 11 -21.36 -6.85 0.43
CA PHE A 11 -22.33 -7.75 -0.17
C PHE A 11 -23.14 -6.98 -1.23
N LEU A 12 -22.85 -7.26 -2.49
CA LEU A 12 -23.76 -6.91 -3.57
C LEU A 12 -24.85 -7.99 -3.63
N SER A 13 -26.02 -7.66 -3.10
CA SER A 13 -27.22 -8.50 -3.25
C SER A 13 -27.67 -8.47 -4.72
N SER A 14 -27.33 -9.52 -5.46
CA SER A 14 -27.98 -9.82 -6.73
C SER A 14 -29.19 -10.68 -6.46
N CYS A 15 -30.37 -10.15 -6.66
CA CYS A 15 -31.64 -10.87 -6.65
C CYS A 15 -31.86 -11.47 -8.04
N GLY A 16 -31.82 -12.80 -8.18
CA GLY A 16 -32.15 -13.49 -9.42
C GLY A 16 -32.21 -15.00 -9.19
N GLY A 17 -33.39 -15.56 -9.32
CA GLY A 17 -33.85 -16.85 -8.82
C GLY A 17 -33.21 -18.12 -9.39
N GLY A 18 -33.29 -19.17 -8.58
CA GLY A 18 -33.50 -20.55 -8.98
C GLY A 18 -32.27 -21.39 -9.22
N GLY A 19 -31.88 -22.18 -8.21
CA GLY A 19 -30.96 -23.29 -8.32
C GLY A 19 -30.01 -23.34 -7.12
N SER A 20 -30.39 -24.06 -6.08
CA SER A 20 -29.53 -24.28 -4.89
C SER A 20 -28.39 -25.24 -5.20
N THR A 21 -27.29 -24.70 -5.70
CA THR A 21 -25.99 -25.34 -5.55
C THR A 21 -25.52 -25.09 -4.11
N PRO A 22 -25.05 -26.11 -3.37
CA PRO A 22 -24.54 -25.91 -2.02
C PRO A 22 -23.37 -24.93 -2.09
N THR A 23 -23.48 -23.82 -1.35
CA THR A 23 -22.38 -22.89 -1.15
C THR A 23 -21.22 -23.67 -0.53
N PRO A 24 -20.02 -23.68 -1.13
CA PRO A 24 -18.89 -24.32 -0.50
C PRO A 24 -18.68 -23.69 0.87
N THR A 25 -18.60 -24.54 1.90
CA THR A 25 -18.21 -24.10 3.25
C THR A 25 -16.84 -23.44 3.12
N PRO A 26 -16.68 -22.19 3.58
CA PRO A 26 -15.35 -21.58 3.56
C PRO A 26 -14.39 -22.47 4.33
N ASP A 27 -13.27 -22.79 3.72
CA ASP A 27 -12.19 -23.46 4.42
C ASP A 27 -11.85 -22.68 5.71
N PRO A 28 -11.51 -23.38 6.81
CA PRO A 28 -11.07 -22.70 8.02
C PRO A 28 -9.92 -21.75 7.66
N PRO A 29 -9.88 -20.55 8.26
CA PRO A 29 -8.86 -19.59 7.94
C PRO A 29 -7.48 -20.23 8.13
N GLU A 30 -6.74 -20.32 7.03
CA GLU A 30 -5.35 -20.79 7.03
C GLU A 30 -4.58 -19.96 8.07
N GLU A 31 -3.92 -20.62 9.02
CA GLU A 31 -3.11 -19.92 10.01
C GLU A 31 -2.05 -19.11 9.26
N ILE A 32 -2.19 -17.78 9.30
CA ILE A 32 -1.21 -16.88 8.71
C ILE A 32 0.08 -17.09 9.50
N PRO A 33 1.16 -17.59 8.86
CA PRO A 33 2.42 -17.76 9.56
C PRO A 33 2.85 -16.41 10.13
N THR A 34 3.10 -16.36 11.43
CA THR A 34 3.64 -15.17 12.10
C THR A 34 5.08 -15.00 11.62
N PHE A 35 5.25 -14.18 10.58
CA PHE A 35 6.57 -13.81 10.12
C PHE A 35 7.10 -12.69 11.03
N SER A 36 8.25 -12.91 11.65
CA SER A 36 9.00 -11.88 12.33
C SER A 36 10.35 -11.69 11.64
N TRP A 37 10.71 -10.45 11.37
CA TRP A 37 12.03 -10.14 10.86
C TRP A 37 13.09 -10.39 11.95
N GLU A 38 14.16 -11.10 11.58
CA GLU A 38 15.34 -11.20 12.43
C GLU A 38 16.07 -9.85 12.46
N VAL A 39 16.34 -9.35 13.66
CA VAL A 39 17.10 -8.11 13.88
C VAL A 39 18.52 -8.48 14.29
N VAL A 40 19.51 -7.93 13.63
CA VAL A 40 20.93 -8.27 13.81
C VAL A 40 21.79 -7.01 13.84
N THR A 41 23.03 -7.14 14.35
CA THR A 41 23.96 -6.01 14.33
C THR A 41 24.54 -5.78 12.94
N PRO A 42 24.92 -4.53 12.59
CA PRO A 42 25.54 -4.21 11.31
C PRO A 42 26.77 -5.06 11.00
N GLU A 43 27.62 -5.28 11.99
CA GLU A 43 28.88 -6.02 11.87
C GLU A 43 28.63 -7.48 11.48
N SER A 44 27.59 -8.11 12.03
CA SER A 44 27.23 -9.49 11.70
C SER A 44 26.90 -9.68 10.22
N GLN A 45 26.57 -8.57 9.54
CA GLN A 45 26.28 -8.53 8.12
C GLN A 45 27.42 -7.88 7.31
N GLY A 46 28.60 -7.69 7.91
CA GLY A 46 29.74 -7.08 7.23
C GLY A 46 29.57 -5.60 6.92
N LEU A 47 28.76 -4.89 7.71
CA LEU A 47 28.55 -3.45 7.61
C LEU A 47 29.27 -2.73 8.77
N SER A 48 29.69 -1.49 8.54
CA SER A 48 30.21 -0.64 9.61
C SER A 48 29.03 -0.06 10.39
N ALA A 49 28.98 -0.31 11.71
CA ALA A 49 27.96 0.29 12.58
C ALA A 49 27.99 1.82 12.55
N GLU A 50 29.18 2.41 12.48
CA GLU A 50 29.34 3.87 12.36
C GLU A 50 28.67 4.42 11.11
N LYS A 51 28.90 3.79 9.94
CA LYS A 51 28.30 4.22 8.67
C LYS A 51 26.79 3.99 8.64
N VAL A 52 26.33 2.89 9.22
CA VAL A 52 24.90 2.59 9.36
C VAL A 52 24.24 3.66 10.25
N SER A 53 24.83 3.96 11.40
CA SER A 53 24.34 5.01 12.31
C SER A 53 24.33 6.38 11.64
N ALA A 54 25.41 6.74 10.92
CA ALA A 54 25.46 8.01 10.19
C ALA A 54 24.36 8.12 9.11
N ALA A 55 24.11 7.03 8.37
CA ALA A 55 23.06 7.00 7.37
C ALA A 55 21.67 7.14 7.99
N MET A 56 21.41 6.47 9.11
CA MET A 56 20.15 6.57 9.84
C MET A 56 19.94 7.97 10.41
N ASN A 57 20.98 8.55 11.04
CA ASN A 57 20.92 9.91 11.56
C ASN A 57 20.64 10.92 10.46
N PHE A 58 21.33 10.82 9.32
CA PHE A 58 21.07 11.67 8.16
C PHE A 58 19.63 11.55 7.67
N ALA A 59 19.10 10.33 7.57
CA ALA A 59 17.72 10.11 7.14
C ALA A 59 16.71 10.75 8.10
N MET A 60 17.02 10.79 9.41
CA MET A 60 16.13 11.27 10.46
C MET A 60 16.31 12.76 10.81
N GLU A 61 17.15 13.49 10.10
CA GLU A 61 17.27 14.95 10.29
C GLU A 61 15.94 15.66 10.02
N ASP A 62 15.67 16.71 10.80
CA ASP A 62 14.53 17.62 10.55
C ASP A 62 14.72 18.28 9.17
N GLY A 63 13.66 18.36 8.38
CA GLY A 63 13.68 18.85 7.00
C GLY A 63 13.87 17.78 5.94
N LYS A 64 14.06 16.50 6.31
CA LYS A 64 14.15 15.37 5.36
C LYS A 64 12.80 14.69 5.10
N TYR A 65 11.76 15.02 5.86
CA TYR A 65 10.42 14.43 5.78
C TYR A 65 10.38 12.91 5.99
N THR A 66 11.49 12.31 6.42
CA THR A 66 11.57 10.88 6.72
C THR A 66 11.03 10.61 8.10
N GLN A 67 10.06 9.72 8.21
CA GLN A 67 9.44 9.33 9.48
C GLN A 67 9.76 7.89 9.90
N ALA A 68 10.23 7.09 8.97
CA ALA A 68 10.72 5.74 9.21
C ALA A 68 11.86 5.42 8.25
N ALA A 69 12.91 4.79 8.71
CA ALA A 69 13.98 4.27 7.88
C ALA A 69 14.37 2.88 8.37
N ILE A 70 14.59 1.96 7.44
CA ILE A 70 14.98 0.59 7.71
C ILE A 70 16.12 0.22 6.76
N ILE A 71 17.15 -0.43 7.28
CA ILE A 71 18.20 -1.06 6.49
C ILE A 71 18.08 -2.57 6.63
N ILE A 72 17.90 -3.24 5.51
CA ILE A 72 17.78 -4.70 5.42
C ILE A 72 18.95 -5.23 4.62
N LYS A 73 19.62 -6.26 5.13
CA LYS A 73 20.67 -7.00 4.41
C LYS A 73 20.53 -8.49 4.66
N ASN A 74 20.60 -9.28 3.58
CA ASN A 74 20.45 -10.74 3.63
C ASN A 74 19.14 -11.20 4.32
N GLY A 75 18.03 -10.48 4.10
CA GLY A 75 16.74 -10.79 4.70
C GLY A 75 16.62 -10.47 6.20
N LYS A 76 17.56 -9.70 6.78
CA LYS A 76 17.58 -9.34 8.20
C LYS A 76 17.57 -7.83 8.37
N ILE A 77 16.88 -7.33 9.40
CA ILE A 77 16.91 -5.91 9.77
C ILE A 77 18.23 -5.62 10.47
N VAL A 78 18.97 -4.67 9.90
CA VAL A 78 20.26 -4.23 10.42
C VAL A 78 20.12 -2.96 11.25
N ALA A 79 19.23 -2.07 10.83
CA ALA A 79 18.89 -0.85 11.56
C ALA A 79 17.45 -0.46 11.26
N GLU A 80 16.79 0.13 12.25
CA GLU A 80 15.41 0.60 12.18
C GLU A 80 15.26 1.80 13.09
N GLN A 81 14.70 2.88 12.57
CA GLN A 81 14.49 4.11 13.34
C GLN A 81 13.21 4.81 12.92
N TYR A 82 12.56 5.46 13.88
CA TYR A 82 11.30 6.18 13.70
C TYR A 82 11.38 7.55 14.36
N ARG A 83 10.69 8.53 13.75
CA ARG A 83 10.43 9.83 14.35
C ARG A 83 9.08 10.39 13.92
N GLY A 84 8.52 11.32 14.68
CA GLY A 84 7.41 12.14 14.21
C GLY A 84 7.86 13.20 13.19
N ILE A 85 6.91 13.98 12.71
CA ILE A 85 7.21 15.14 11.85
C ILE A 85 8.06 16.16 12.63
N GLY A 86 9.07 16.71 11.98
CA GLY A 86 9.95 17.73 12.57
C GLY A 86 9.33 19.12 12.58
N THR A 87 9.80 19.99 13.48
CA THR A 87 9.27 21.34 13.61
C THR A 87 9.45 22.18 12.35
N SER A 88 10.61 22.05 11.69
CA SER A 88 10.86 22.79 10.45
C SER A 88 9.96 22.27 9.31
N GLU A 89 9.71 20.97 9.27
CA GLU A 89 8.82 20.34 8.31
C GLU A 89 7.37 20.80 8.47
N VAL A 90 6.87 20.87 9.72
CA VAL A 90 5.55 21.44 10.02
C VAL A 90 5.47 22.88 9.51
N THR A 91 6.48 23.70 9.83
CA THR A 91 6.50 25.11 9.41
C THR A 91 6.48 25.25 7.90
N GLN A 92 7.27 24.43 7.18
CA GLN A 92 7.31 24.44 5.72
C GLN A 92 5.99 24.00 5.11
N MET A 93 5.37 22.95 5.64
CA MET A 93 4.11 22.42 5.12
C MET A 93 2.94 23.38 5.35
N VAL A 94 2.85 24.02 6.52
CA VAL A 94 1.81 25.01 6.81
C VAL A 94 1.90 26.24 5.89
N ASN A 95 3.14 26.64 5.55
CA ASN A 95 3.38 27.81 4.69
C ASN A 95 3.32 27.48 3.20
N HIS A 96 3.11 26.21 2.81
CA HIS A 96 3.07 25.82 1.42
C HIS A 96 1.68 26.13 0.81
N GLU A 97 1.65 26.90 -0.27
CA GLU A 97 0.42 27.41 -0.91
C GLU A 97 -0.59 26.33 -1.31
N GLN A 98 -0.15 25.09 -1.48
CA GLN A 98 -1.00 23.97 -1.93
C GLN A 98 -1.55 23.12 -0.78
N THR A 99 -1.25 23.45 0.48
CA THR A 99 -1.74 22.72 1.64
C THR A 99 -2.67 23.61 2.47
N ASN A 100 -3.83 23.06 2.83
CA ASN A 100 -4.77 23.68 3.76
C ASN A 100 -4.64 23.08 5.17
N TRP A 101 -3.48 22.50 5.50
CA TRP A 101 -3.26 21.85 6.78
C TRP A 101 -2.60 22.81 7.76
N ASP A 102 -3.17 22.90 8.94
CA ASP A 102 -2.57 23.61 10.07
C ASP A 102 -1.57 22.71 10.83
N ALA A 103 -0.81 23.32 11.72
CA ALA A 103 0.19 22.63 12.53
C ALA A 103 -0.43 21.53 13.42
N ASP A 104 -1.62 21.74 13.96
CA ASP A 104 -2.30 20.76 14.81
C ASP A 104 -2.70 19.53 14.02
N THR A 105 -3.22 19.71 12.82
CA THR A 105 -3.54 18.61 11.91
C THR A 105 -2.29 17.81 11.52
N LEU A 106 -1.19 18.48 11.17
CA LEU A 106 0.07 17.84 10.85
C LEU A 106 0.63 17.03 12.02
N ASN A 107 0.65 17.61 13.22
CA ASN A 107 1.12 16.93 14.42
C ASN A 107 0.23 15.75 14.81
N ARG A 108 -1.08 15.87 14.64
CA ARG A 108 -2.03 14.77 14.91
C ARG A 108 -1.83 13.59 13.94
N ILE A 109 -1.55 13.85 12.66
CA ILE A 109 -1.41 12.82 11.65
C ILE A 109 0.01 12.24 11.63
N TYR A 110 1.02 13.08 11.79
CA TYR A 110 2.42 12.71 11.58
C TYR A 110 3.31 12.88 12.83
N GLY A 111 2.76 13.36 13.94
CA GLY A 111 3.54 13.72 15.13
C GLY A 111 4.19 12.55 15.85
N THR A 112 3.62 11.35 15.75
CA THR A 112 4.17 10.16 16.40
C THR A 112 4.33 9.04 15.43
N ARG A 113 5.52 8.44 15.40
CA ARG A 113 5.82 7.24 14.61
C ARG A 113 6.53 6.20 15.48
N SER A 114 6.17 4.97 15.25
CA SER A 114 6.79 3.80 15.85
C SER A 114 6.62 2.62 14.89
N GLN A 115 7.23 1.50 15.19
CA GLN A 115 7.06 0.25 14.45
C GLN A 115 5.57 -0.15 14.26
N ASN A 116 4.71 0.22 15.20
CA ASN A 116 3.29 -0.14 15.19
C ASN A 116 2.37 1.01 14.77
N ALA A 117 2.91 2.15 14.38
CA ALA A 117 2.09 3.29 13.96
C ALA A 117 1.41 3.00 12.61
N LEU A 118 0.12 3.30 12.53
CA LEU A 118 -0.59 3.29 11.25
C LEU A 118 -0.15 4.49 10.43
N VAL A 119 0.13 4.24 9.16
CA VAL A 119 0.54 5.28 8.21
C VAL A 119 -0.30 5.21 6.94
N THR A 120 -0.48 6.34 6.30
CA THR A 120 -1.09 6.39 4.97
C THR A 120 -0.08 5.85 3.97
N SER A 121 -0.46 4.79 3.27
CA SER A 121 0.43 4.09 2.34
C SER A 121 0.61 4.80 1.00
N TRP A 122 -0.22 5.82 0.71
CA TRP A 122 -0.22 6.51 -0.58
C TRP A 122 -0.14 5.53 -1.75
N SER A 123 0.76 5.76 -2.71
CA SER A 123 0.92 4.91 -3.89
C SER A 123 1.49 3.51 -3.61
N VAL A 124 2.08 3.26 -2.44
CA VAL A 124 2.49 1.91 -2.02
C VAL A 124 1.28 0.96 -1.97
N ALA A 125 0.07 1.49 -1.72
CA ALA A 125 -1.17 0.72 -1.81
C ALA A 125 -1.35 0.02 -3.16
N LYS A 126 -0.83 0.59 -4.25
CA LYS A 126 -0.91 -0.01 -5.59
C LYS A 126 -0.12 -1.31 -5.69
N SER A 127 1.09 -1.34 -5.09
CA SER A 127 1.91 -2.55 -5.03
C SER A 127 1.23 -3.64 -4.20
N ILE A 128 0.65 -3.27 -3.05
CA ILE A 128 -0.12 -4.19 -2.21
C ILE A 128 -1.33 -4.74 -2.97
N THR A 129 -2.06 -3.88 -3.69
CA THR A 129 -3.20 -4.29 -4.52
C THR A 129 -2.78 -5.27 -5.61
N SER A 130 -1.65 -5.04 -6.28
CA SER A 130 -1.10 -5.96 -7.27
C SER A 130 -0.79 -7.34 -6.68
N ILE A 131 -0.20 -7.40 -5.49
CA ILE A 131 0.10 -8.66 -4.80
C ILE A 131 -1.20 -9.40 -4.44
N ILE A 132 -2.17 -8.68 -3.86
CA ILE A 132 -3.49 -9.27 -3.51
C ILE A 132 -4.19 -9.81 -4.75
N PHE A 133 -4.13 -9.08 -5.87
CA PHE A 133 -4.71 -9.51 -7.12
C PHE A 133 -4.01 -10.78 -7.67
N GLY A 134 -2.69 -10.86 -7.57
CA GLY A 134 -1.92 -12.06 -7.93
C GLY A 134 -2.33 -13.28 -7.11
N ILE A 135 -2.52 -13.12 -5.79
CA ILE A 135 -3.02 -14.17 -4.91
C ILE A 135 -4.45 -14.60 -5.30
N ALA A 136 -5.32 -13.65 -5.65
CA ALA A 136 -6.68 -13.94 -6.08
C ALA A 136 -6.71 -14.74 -7.39
N LEU A 137 -5.80 -14.45 -8.32
CA LEU A 137 -5.61 -15.23 -9.55
C LEU A 137 -5.16 -16.66 -9.24
N GLU A 138 -4.11 -16.80 -8.42
CA GLU A 138 -3.56 -18.11 -8.05
C GLU A 138 -4.58 -19.00 -7.33
N LYS A 139 -5.36 -18.41 -6.43
CA LYS A 139 -6.43 -19.13 -5.69
C LYS A 139 -7.71 -19.33 -6.50
N GLY A 140 -7.78 -18.89 -7.75
CA GLY A 140 -8.96 -19.06 -8.62
C GLY A 140 -10.17 -18.19 -8.23
N TYR A 141 -9.98 -17.17 -7.37
CA TYR A 141 -11.04 -16.21 -7.03
C TYR A 141 -11.37 -15.24 -8.14
N PHE A 142 -10.52 -15.19 -9.16
CA PHE A 142 -10.69 -14.39 -10.35
C PHE A 142 -10.68 -15.28 -11.58
N SER A 143 -11.81 -15.36 -12.27
CA SER A 143 -12.00 -16.29 -13.41
C SER A 143 -11.51 -15.77 -14.76
N GLY A 144 -10.98 -14.55 -14.83
CA GLY A 144 -10.46 -13.92 -16.04
C GLY A 144 -8.95 -14.00 -16.16
N SER A 145 -8.43 -13.27 -17.14
CA SER A 145 -7.00 -13.02 -17.31
C SER A 145 -6.69 -11.54 -17.12
N LEU A 146 -5.42 -11.19 -17.05
CA LEU A 146 -4.98 -9.79 -17.00
C LEU A 146 -5.40 -9.00 -18.24
N ASP A 147 -5.62 -9.66 -19.37
CA ASP A 147 -6.05 -9.04 -20.62
C ASP A 147 -7.57 -8.89 -20.73
N THR A 148 -8.33 -9.41 -19.76
CA THR A 148 -9.77 -9.21 -19.70
C THR A 148 -10.07 -7.75 -19.45
N THR A 149 -11.06 -7.19 -20.16
CA THR A 149 -11.44 -5.79 -19.97
C THR A 149 -12.04 -5.55 -18.59
N ALA A 150 -11.62 -4.48 -17.94
CA ALA A 150 -12.09 -4.12 -16.61
C ALA A 150 -13.62 -3.89 -16.58
N ALA A 151 -14.21 -3.42 -17.68
CA ALA A 151 -15.65 -3.23 -17.83
C ALA A 151 -16.46 -4.51 -17.58
N THR A 152 -15.87 -5.70 -17.84
CA THR A 152 -16.51 -6.99 -17.60
C THR A 152 -16.83 -7.23 -16.12
N TYR A 153 -16.01 -6.70 -15.22
CA TYR A 153 -16.13 -6.89 -13.77
C TYR A 153 -16.73 -5.69 -13.04
N LEU A 154 -16.67 -4.53 -13.67
CA LEU A 154 -17.25 -3.32 -13.11
C LEU A 154 -18.75 -3.28 -13.43
N ASN A 155 -19.59 -3.05 -12.43
CA ASN A 155 -21.03 -2.86 -12.61
C ASN A 155 -21.37 -1.60 -13.45
N ARG A 156 -20.39 -1.11 -14.23
CA ARG A 156 -20.42 0.08 -15.08
C ARG A 156 -20.17 -0.25 -16.55
N ALA A 157 -20.35 -1.49 -16.96
CA ALA A 157 -20.11 -1.91 -18.34
C ALA A 157 -20.88 -1.02 -19.34
N GLY A 158 -22.11 -0.60 -19.00
CA GLY A 158 -22.91 0.30 -19.83
C GLY A 158 -22.33 1.71 -19.96
N GLU A 159 -21.69 2.24 -18.91
CA GLU A 159 -21.06 3.57 -18.94
C GLU A 159 -19.77 3.57 -19.78
N TRP A 160 -19.12 2.44 -19.89
CA TRP A 160 -17.86 2.27 -20.63
C TRP A 160 -18.07 1.75 -22.05
N ALA A 161 -19.29 1.30 -22.37
CA ALA A 161 -19.63 0.83 -23.71
C ALA A 161 -19.52 1.97 -24.73
N GLY A 162 -18.92 1.68 -25.85
CA GLY A 162 -18.83 2.61 -26.99
C GLY A 162 -17.84 3.77 -26.83
N ASN A 163 -17.01 3.77 -25.79
CA ASN A 163 -15.95 4.76 -25.62
C ASN A 163 -14.58 4.07 -25.35
N SER A 164 -13.49 4.86 -25.31
CA SER A 164 -12.13 4.34 -25.13
C SER A 164 -11.91 3.55 -23.84
N LYS A 165 -12.76 3.73 -22.83
CA LYS A 165 -12.67 2.98 -21.57
C LYS A 165 -13.06 1.50 -21.72
N SER A 166 -13.82 1.15 -22.76
CA SER A 166 -14.26 -0.23 -23.01
C SER A 166 -13.11 -1.19 -23.29
N THR A 167 -11.96 -0.68 -23.71
CA THR A 167 -10.76 -1.46 -24.02
C THR A 167 -9.74 -1.53 -22.88
N ILE A 168 -9.98 -0.84 -21.77
CA ILE A 168 -9.07 -0.86 -20.60
C ILE A 168 -9.09 -2.26 -20.00
N THR A 169 -7.93 -2.90 -19.96
CA THR A 169 -7.75 -4.24 -19.36
C THR A 169 -7.41 -4.13 -17.87
N ILE A 170 -7.54 -5.25 -17.15
CA ILE A 170 -7.05 -5.36 -15.78
C ILE A 170 -5.54 -5.06 -15.73
N LYS A 171 -4.78 -5.54 -16.73
CA LYS A 171 -3.35 -5.24 -16.84
C LYS A 171 -3.07 -3.74 -16.90
N ASN A 172 -3.82 -3.00 -17.72
CA ASN A 172 -3.65 -1.54 -17.82
C ASN A 172 -3.89 -0.83 -16.48
N LEU A 173 -4.88 -1.31 -15.68
CA LEU A 173 -5.14 -0.76 -14.36
C LEU A 173 -3.99 -1.04 -13.39
N LEU A 174 -3.45 -2.25 -13.39
CA LEU A 174 -2.34 -2.65 -12.51
C LEU A 174 -1.03 -1.95 -12.87
N ASP A 175 -0.76 -1.80 -14.16
CA ASP A 175 0.43 -1.09 -14.67
C ASP A 175 0.31 0.43 -14.51
N CYS A 176 -0.86 0.94 -14.12
CA CYS A 176 -1.16 2.38 -14.04
C CYS A 176 -0.94 3.12 -15.37
N LEU A 177 -1.07 2.44 -16.50
CA LEU A 177 -0.79 2.98 -17.85
C LEU A 177 -2.01 3.69 -18.46
N LEU A 178 -2.84 4.34 -17.66
CA LEU A 178 -4.00 5.10 -18.16
C LEU A 178 -3.65 6.51 -18.64
N TYR A 179 -2.38 6.82 -18.80
CA TYR A 179 -1.92 8.09 -19.38
C TYR A 179 -2.00 8.04 -20.91
N THR A 180 -3.22 8.20 -21.43
CA THR A 180 -3.45 8.31 -22.89
C THR A 180 -3.50 9.76 -23.37
N SER A 181 -3.33 10.73 -22.47
CA SER A 181 -3.24 12.15 -22.80
C SER A 181 -1.90 12.69 -22.31
N PRO A 182 -1.23 13.57 -23.07
CA PRO A 182 -0.05 14.25 -22.60
C PRO A 182 -0.37 14.95 -21.28
N SER A 183 0.54 14.83 -20.30
CA SER A 183 0.44 15.54 -19.05
C SER A 183 0.45 17.05 -19.33
N PRO A 184 -0.35 17.87 -18.64
CA PRO A 184 -0.23 19.33 -18.75
C PRO A 184 1.15 19.87 -18.33
N ARG A 185 2.08 18.98 -17.95
CA ARG A 185 3.46 19.32 -17.57
C ARG A 185 4.50 18.94 -18.64
N ASP A 186 4.10 18.33 -19.74
CA ASP A 186 4.90 18.08 -20.93
C ASP A 186 4.65 19.25 -21.96
#